data_c4d2f4a9f9b0cbcfb5ea66bc1d8aa752
#
_entry.id   c4d2f4a9f9b0cbcfb5ea66bc1d8aa752
#
_cell.length_a   1.000
_cell.length_b   1.000
_cell.length_c   1.000
_cell.angle_alpha   90.00
_cell.angle_beta   90.00
_cell.angle_gamma   90.00
#
_symmetry.space_group_name_H-M   'P 1'
#
loop_
_entity.id
_entity.type
_entity.pdbx_description
1 polymer ?
#
loop_
_entity_poly.entity_id
_entity_poly.type
_entity_poly.pdbx_seq_one_letter_code
_entity_poly.pdbx_strand_id
1 'polypeptide(L)'
;MRKNTKRLLWGLVAVAILGGAYAGLMHMPDEQDTSSESKTLVSADADALSSIHVALSGGDDYTLTSTTKNKKTTYTMSGTQDTSAYSDSLMQNLFSIASSISGTVVEESCSDLSKYGLADSDSVSTVAITDTDGKTTTLRFGVSSDVVSGTYCNLDGKTDVYLVGSDTASALLEQESYYRNLTVLGSYYSLSSELQSLTVDALADGTVLTVQARDTSNMDETTAKAYSDFVFTAPESCDADDTELKNGLLSDLQTLLTAQSIAADNPSDLSPYGLDNPTARVHIKTNSMDATVLIGSATDDNSGRYVMKEGGSTVFVSDASGCGFLNDGWSDWRSANLMPFSLNEVSQITVTQNGTTHTVAVTQEASDEDDADAESEDSSNTDSSDTDSSDVSQTAALD
;
A
#
# COMPACT_ATOMS: atom_id res chain seq x y z
N MET A 1 -4.03 20.19 -1.27
CA MET A 1 -2.98 20.51 -0.27
C MET A 1 -1.66 19.89 -0.75
N ARG A 2 -0.61 20.70 -0.92
CA ARG A 2 0.66 20.27 -1.56
C ARG A 2 1.33 19.12 -0.79
N LYS A 3 1.86 18.12 -1.52
CA LYS A 3 2.54 16.91 -1.02
C LYS A 3 3.57 17.17 0.10
N ASN A 4 4.19 18.35 0.09
CA ASN A 4 5.18 18.77 1.08
C ASN A 4 4.57 19.13 2.45
N THR A 5 3.29 19.54 2.50
CA THR A 5 2.61 19.93 3.75
C THR A 5 2.24 18.69 4.58
N LYS A 6 1.94 17.57 3.93
CA LYS A 6 1.68 16.30 4.64
C LYS A 6 2.96 15.73 5.27
N ARG A 7 4.09 15.81 4.58
CA ARG A 7 5.39 15.37 5.12
C ARG A 7 5.85 16.22 6.29
N LEU A 8 5.59 17.54 6.24
CA LEU A 8 5.87 18.47 7.34
C LEU A 8 4.98 18.18 8.56
N LEU A 9 3.70 17.83 8.33
CA LEU A 9 2.76 17.49 9.42
C LEU A 9 3.15 16.21 10.14
N TRP A 10 3.59 15.17 9.42
CA TRP A 10 4.09 13.92 10.01
C TRP A 10 5.40 14.12 10.76
N GLY A 11 6.30 14.97 10.25
CA GLY A 11 7.53 15.34 10.96
C GLY A 11 7.23 16.09 12.27
N LEU A 12 6.23 16.98 12.28
CA LEU A 12 5.79 17.72 13.47
C LEU A 12 5.14 16.80 14.52
N VAL A 13 4.37 15.80 14.09
CA VAL A 13 3.77 14.80 14.98
C VAL A 13 4.86 13.92 15.60
N ALA A 14 5.86 13.49 14.85
CA ALA A 14 6.99 12.73 15.37
C ALA A 14 7.80 13.54 16.39
N VAL A 15 8.07 14.81 16.12
CA VAL A 15 8.76 15.72 17.08
C VAL A 15 7.89 15.99 18.33
N ALA A 16 6.56 16.10 18.19
CA ALA A 16 5.66 16.29 19.32
C ALA A 16 5.59 15.04 20.21
N ILE A 17 5.62 13.83 19.64
CA ILE A 17 5.67 12.59 20.40
C ILE A 17 7.01 12.46 21.12
N LEU A 18 8.13 12.76 20.47
CA LEU A 18 9.46 12.75 21.10
C LEU A 18 9.60 13.86 22.15
N GLY A 19 9.05 15.05 21.89
CA GLY A 19 9.04 16.15 22.85
C GLY A 19 8.11 15.90 24.03
N GLY A 20 6.96 15.23 23.81
CA GLY A 20 6.03 14.83 24.87
C GLY A 20 6.62 13.74 25.77
N ALA A 21 7.30 12.76 25.20
CA ALA A 21 8.02 11.73 25.95
C ALA A 21 9.17 12.33 26.79
N TYR A 22 9.93 13.28 26.21
CA TYR A 22 11.00 13.98 26.91
C TYR A 22 10.48 14.88 28.04
N ALA A 23 9.38 15.59 27.84
CA ALA A 23 8.76 16.43 28.87
C ALA A 23 8.09 15.58 29.97
N GLY A 24 7.54 14.41 29.63
CA GLY A 24 7.01 13.44 30.61
C GLY A 24 8.10 12.86 31.51
N LEU A 25 9.27 12.57 30.96
CA LEU A 25 10.45 12.12 31.70
C LEU A 25 11.00 13.19 32.68
N MET A 26 10.89 14.48 32.32
CA MET A 26 11.37 15.58 33.19
C MET A 26 10.44 15.94 34.33
N HIS A 27 9.22 15.42 34.37
CA HIS A 27 8.20 15.75 35.40
C HIS A 27 7.79 14.56 36.26
N MET A 28 8.51 13.43 36.19
CA MET A 28 8.36 12.37 37.18
C MET A 28 9.05 12.78 38.50
N PRO A 29 8.39 12.61 39.66
CA PRO A 29 9.06 12.85 40.96
C PRO A 29 10.24 11.88 41.11
N ASP A 30 11.34 12.39 41.66
CA ASP A 30 12.53 11.60 41.98
C ASP A 30 12.14 10.38 42.86
N GLU A 31 11.91 9.23 42.25
CA GLU A 31 12.02 7.94 42.93
C GLU A 31 13.39 7.36 42.62
N GLN A 32 14.19 7.30 43.67
CA GLN A 32 15.45 6.56 43.84
C GLN A 32 16.18 6.17 42.55
N ASP A 33 17.35 6.80 42.37
CA ASP A 33 18.41 6.44 41.43
C ASP A 33 18.64 4.92 41.28
N THR A 34 17.87 4.26 40.47
CA THR A 34 18.33 3.13 39.69
C THR A 34 18.44 3.62 38.26
N SER A 35 19.48 4.38 37.96
CA SER A 35 19.88 4.63 36.55
C SER A 35 20.23 3.27 35.98
N SER A 36 19.26 2.63 35.33
CA SER A 36 19.49 1.43 34.54
C SER A 36 20.40 1.86 33.38
N GLU A 37 21.68 1.51 33.49
CA GLU A 37 22.70 1.86 32.52
C GLU A 37 22.34 1.21 31.18
N SER A 38 22.14 2.02 30.14
CA SER A 38 21.91 1.53 28.80
C SER A 38 23.27 1.30 28.11
N LYS A 39 23.45 0.14 27.52
CA LYS A 39 24.66 -0.23 26.79
C LYS A 39 24.38 -0.50 25.33
N THR A 40 25.18 0.05 24.45
CA THR A 40 25.13 -0.26 23.02
C THR A 40 25.69 -1.67 22.78
N LEU A 41 24.88 -2.54 22.20
CA LEU A 41 25.22 -3.93 21.88
C LEU A 41 25.73 -4.04 20.45
N VAL A 42 25.10 -3.32 19.53
CA VAL A 42 25.51 -3.19 18.12
C VAL A 42 25.50 -1.71 17.75
N SER A 43 26.56 -1.28 17.06
CA SER A 43 26.66 0.07 16.47
C SER A 43 27.45 -0.02 15.18
N ALA A 44 26.75 0.16 14.06
CA ALA A 44 27.32 0.16 12.70
C ALA A 44 26.45 1.05 11.81
N ASP A 45 26.94 1.43 10.65
CA ASP A 45 26.07 1.97 9.60
C ASP A 45 25.28 0.81 8.96
N ALA A 46 24.01 1.03 8.64
CA ALA A 46 23.18 -0.01 8.02
C ALA A 46 23.76 -0.51 6.69
N ASP A 47 24.38 0.39 5.91
CA ASP A 47 25.05 0.06 4.65
C ASP A 47 26.39 -0.70 4.85
N ALA A 48 26.93 -0.73 6.06
CA ALA A 48 28.10 -1.50 6.43
C ALA A 48 27.76 -2.93 6.93
N LEU A 49 26.50 -3.29 6.99
CA LEU A 49 26.08 -4.65 7.31
C LEU A 49 25.98 -5.48 6.03
N SER A 50 26.54 -6.68 6.03
CA SER A 50 26.53 -7.61 4.89
C SER A 50 25.47 -8.70 5.02
N SER A 51 25.19 -9.17 6.26
CA SER A 51 24.17 -10.19 6.48
C SER A 51 23.61 -10.18 7.90
N ILE A 52 22.39 -10.66 8.03
CA ILE A 52 21.72 -10.93 9.29
C ILE A 52 21.18 -12.35 9.24
N HIS A 53 21.68 -13.22 10.11
CA HIS A 53 21.19 -14.59 10.27
C HIS A 53 20.31 -14.67 11.51
N VAL A 54 19.09 -15.14 11.34
CA VAL A 54 18.09 -15.30 12.41
C VAL A 54 17.77 -16.77 12.54
N ALA A 55 17.94 -17.31 13.74
CA ALA A 55 17.51 -18.66 14.10
C ALA A 55 16.56 -18.57 15.30
N LEU A 56 15.28 -18.83 15.05
CA LEU A 56 14.22 -18.74 16.06
C LEU A 56 14.12 -20.06 16.84
N SER A 57 13.88 -19.97 18.12
CA SER A 57 13.70 -21.15 18.97
C SER A 57 12.43 -21.91 18.56
N GLY A 58 12.60 -23.09 17.93
CA GLY A 58 11.48 -23.92 17.46
C GLY A 58 10.79 -23.43 16.21
N GLY A 59 11.43 -22.55 15.44
CA GLY A 59 10.90 -21.93 14.23
C GLY A 59 11.90 -21.84 13.09
N ASP A 60 11.84 -20.74 12.40
CA ASP A 60 12.61 -20.47 11.19
C ASP A 60 14.11 -20.29 11.44
N ASP A 61 14.88 -20.65 10.44
CA ASP A 61 16.33 -20.42 10.35
C ASP A 61 16.60 -19.83 8.95
N TYR A 62 16.92 -18.54 8.89
CA TYR A 62 17.08 -17.86 7.63
C TYR A 62 18.17 -16.78 7.69
N THR A 63 18.67 -16.38 6.54
CA THR A 63 19.68 -15.31 6.42
C THR A 63 19.22 -14.29 5.38
N LEU A 64 19.24 -13.03 5.79
CA LEU A 64 19.17 -11.91 4.86
C LEU A 64 20.55 -11.44 4.52
N THR A 65 20.79 -11.11 3.25
CA THR A 65 22.06 -10.60 2.76
C THR A 65 21.83 -9.28 2.04
N SER A 66 22.66 -8.29 2.31
CA SER A 66 22.71 -7.03 1.57
C SER A 66 23.87 -7.00 0.60
N THR A 67 23.66 -6.44 -0.58
CA THR A 67 24.72 -6.23 -1.58
C THR A 67 24.58 -4.84 -2.18
N THR A 68 25.59 -4.01 -2.00
CA THR A 68 25.61 -2.66 -2.58
C THR A 68 26.48 -2.62 -3.84
N LYS A 69 25.86 -2.29 -4.98
CA LYS A 69 26.54 -2.06 -6.26
C LYS A 69 26.08 -0.72 -6.84
N ASN A 70 27.03 0.11 -7.28
CA ASN A 70 26.74 1.40 -7.91
C ASN A 70 25.79 2.29 -7.06
N LYS A 71 25.97 2.32 -5.74
CA LYS A 71 25.14 3.05 -4.76
C LYS A 71 23.69 2.55 -4.67
N LYS A 72 23.39 1.39 -5.20
CA LYS A 72 22.09 0.72 -5.02
C LYS A 72 22.32 -0.51 -4.16
N THR A 73 21.64 -0.57 -3.01
CA THR A 73 21.62 -1.74 -2.14
C THR A 73 20.44 -2.62 -2.54
N THR A 74 20.70 -3.91 -2.63
CA THR A 74 19.70 -4.96 -2.85
C THR A 74 19.75 -5.95 -1.71
N TYR A 75 18.60 -6.45 -1.32
CA TYR A 75 18.47 -7.41 -0.25
C TYR A 75 18.02 -8.76 -0.81
N THR A 76 18.49 -9.86 -0.24
CA THR A 76 18.12 -11.20 -0.66
C THR A 76 17.90 -12.10 0.56
N MET A 77 16.91 -12.98 0.48
CA MET A 77 16.65 -14.02 1.46
C MET A 77 17.37 -15.30 1.05
N SER A 78 17.96 -16.00 2.01
CA SER A 78 18.64 -17.28 1.75
C SER A 78 17.67 -18.33 1.20
N GLY A 79 18.17 -19.13 0.24
CA GLY A 79 17.40 -20.22 -0.34
C GLY A 79 16.43 -19.82 -1.46
N THR A 80 16.24 -18.53 -1.75
CA THR A 80 15.40 -18.09 -2.86
C THR A 80 16.21 -17.64 -4.08
N GLN A 81 15.71 -17.98 -5.27
CA GLN A 81 16.20 -17.47 -6.56
C GLN A 81 15.35 -16.30 -7.04
N ASP A 82 14.13 -16.18 -6.56
CA ASP A 82 13.19 -15.12 -6.92
C ASP A 82 13.25 -13.98 -5.89
N THR A 83 14.00 -12.94 -6.22
CA THR A 83 14.13 -11.76 -5.36
C THR A 83 12.81 -10.98 -5.22
N SER A 84 11.84 -11.17 -6.14
CA SER A 84 10.53 -10.51 -6.06
C SER A 84 9.59 -11.17 -5.03
N ALA A 85 9.93 -12.37 -4.55
CA ALA A 85 9.15 -13.08 -3.54
C ALA A 85 9.20 -12.43 -2.15
N TYR A 86 10.13 -11.49 -1.94
CA TYR A 86 10.34 -10.81 -0.66
C TYR A 86 10.30 -9.29 -0.81
N SER A 87 9.92 -8.62 0.27
CA SER A 87 9.81 -7.17 0.33
C SER A 87 11.16 -6.53 0.67
N ASP A 88 11.77 -5.85 -0.30
CA ASP A 88 13.00 -5.08 -0.10
C ASP A 88 12.87 -4.08 1.06
N SER A 89 11.73 -3.43 1.21
CA SER A 89 11.49 -2.43 2.26
C SER A 89 11.47 -3.02 3.67
N LEU A 90 10.87 -4.21 3.85
CA LEU A 90 10.86 -4.89 5.13
C LEU A 90 12.26 -5.40 5.49
N MET A 91 12.97 -5.97 4.51
CA MET A 91 14.35 -6.40 4.71
C MET A 91 15.27 -5.21 5.03
N GLN A 92 15.15 -4.10 4.31
CA GLN A 92 15.88 -2.85 4.60
C GLN A 92 15.63 -2.35 6.02
N ASN A 93 14.37 -2.40 6.48
CA ASN A 93 14.01 -2.00 7.84
C ASN A 93 14.74 -2.85 8.89
N LEU A 94 14.84 -4.17 8.69
CA LEU A 94 15.60 -5.04 9.61
C LEU A 94 17.08 -4.64 9.66
N PHE A 95 17.74 -4.37 8.52
CA PHE A 95 19.12 -3.90 8.51
C PHE A 95 19.28 -2.57 9.24
N SER A 96 18.34 -1.66 9.10
CA SER A 96 18.31 -0.40 9.84
C SER A 96 18.21 -0.61 11.36
N ILE A 97 17.31 -1.48 11.81
CA ILE A 97 17.15 -1.81 13.24
C ILE A 97 18.39 -2.52 13.77
N ALA A 98 18.92 -3.49 13.02
CA ALA A 98 20.09 -4.27 13.41
C ALA A 98 21.38 -3.43 13.48
N SER A 99 21.43 -2.29 12.79
CA SER A 99 22.61 -1.41 12.80
C SER A 99 22.84 -0.69 14.14
N SER A 100 21.76 -0.52 14.95
CA SER A 100 21.86 0.19 16.24
C SER A 100 20.97 -0.49 17.27
N ILE A 101 21.55 -1.37 18.05
CA ILE A 101 20.86 -2.11 19.13
C ILE A 101 21.46 -1.70 20.47
N SER A 102 20.60 -1.31 21.39
CA SER A 102 20.94 -1.04 22.78
C SER A 102 20.10 -1.88 23.73
N GLY A 103 20.63 -2.15 24.92
CA GLY A 103 19.94 -2.84 25.98
C GLY A 103 20.23 -2.22 27.33
N THR A 104 19.27 -2.25 28.22
CA THR A 104 19.43 -1.87 29.62
C THR A 104 20.17 -2.98 30.35
N VAL A 105 21.23 -2.69 31.09
CA VAL A 105 21.95 -3.68 31.89
C VAL A 105 21.05 -4.21 33.01
N VAL A 106 20.86 -5.53 33.04
CA VAL A 106 20.04 -6.23 34.06
C VAL A 106 20.91 -6.88 35.10
N GLU A 107 21.92 -7.64 34.66
CA GLU A 107 22.87 -8.32 35.58
C GLU A 107 24.22 -8.44 34.86
N GLU A 108 25.29 -7.94 35.47
CA GLU A 108 26.66 -8.12 35.00
C GLU A 108 27.24 -9.44 35.54
N SER A 109 27.98 -10.13 34.69
CA SER A 109 28.63 -11.41 35.04
C SER A 109 27.66 -12.41 35.70
N CYS A 110 26.48 -12.56 35.12
CA CYS A 110 25.42 -13.45 35.64
C CYS A 110 25.93 -14.88 35.74
N SER A 111 25.73 -15.47 36.91
CA SER A 111 26.17 -16.85 37.22
C SER A 111 25.13 -17.91 36.84
N ASP A 112 23.88 -17.50 36.61
CA ASP A 112 22.77 -18.39 36.30
C ASP A 112 21.87 -17.78 35.20
N LEU A 113 22.23 -18.01 33.97
CA LEU A 113 21.54 -17.52 32.79
C LEU A 113 20.14 -18.13 32.59
N SER A 114 19.83 -19.26 33.27
CA SER A 114 18.53 -19.92 33.17
C SER A 114 17.36 -19.06 33.70
N LYS A 115 17.63 -18.16 34.63
CA LYS A 115 16.66 -17.16 35.13
C LYS A 115 16.07 -16.28 33.99
N TYR A 116 16.82 -16.11 32.93
CA TYR A 116 16.51 -15.22 31.80
C TYR A 116 16.19 -16.02 30.54
N GLY A 117 16.15 -17.38 30.63
CA GLY A 117 15.99 -18.26 29.47
C GLY A 117 17.17 -18.20 28.50
N LEU A 118 18.38 -17.95 29.00
CA LEU A 118 19.60 -17.76 28.21
C LEU A 118 20.64 -18.84 28.45
N ALA A 119 20.34 -19.88 29.25
CA ALA A 119 21.24 -21.01 29.42
C ALA A 119 21.36 -21.82 28.11
N ASP A 120 22.45 -22.58 27.96
CA ASP A 120 22.65 -23.42 26.77
C ASP A 120 21.64 -24.58 26.65
N SER A 121 20.98 -24.91 27.75
CA SER A 121 19.86 -25.88 27.79
C SER A 121 18.52 -25.29 27.37
N ASP A 122 18.43 -23.96 27.27
CA ASP A 122 17.18 -23.25 27.00
C ASP A 122 16.96 -23.13 25.47
N SER A 123 15.69 -22.95 25.10
CA SER A 123 15.32 -22.65 23.72
C SER A 123 15.60 -21.16 23.44
N VAL A 124 16.78 -20.85 22.92
CA VAL A 124 17.28 -19.50 22.69
C VAL A 124 17.15 -19.17 21.21
N SER A 125 16.54 -18.02 20.90
CA SER A 125 16.62 -17.44 19.56
C SER A 125 17.91 -16.66 19.39
N THR A 126 18.52 -16.72 18.21
CA THR A 126 19.78 -16.01 17.93
C THR A 126 19.67 -15.12 16.72
N VAL A 127 20.34 -13.97 16.80
CA VAL A 127 20.49 -13.02 15.69
C VAL A 127 21.98 -12.72 15.52
N ALA A 128 22.57 -13.22 14.44
CA ALA A 128 23.98 -12.99 14.11
C ALA A 128 24.07 -11.91 13.02
N ILE A 129 24.66 -10.79 13.36
CA ILE A 129 24.82 -9.60 12.51
C ILE A 129 26.27 -9.53 12.04
N THR A 130 26.48 -9.61 10.75
CA THR A 130 27.81 -9.58 10.12
C THR A 130 27.98 -8.30 9.31
N ASP A 131 29.09 -7.61 9.54
CA ASP A 131 29.44 -6.43 8.76
C ASP A 131 30.19 -6.78 7.45
N THR A 132 30.48 -5.77 6.65
CA THR A 132 31.21 -5.93 5.36
C THR A 132 32.67 -6.34 5.55
N ASP A 133 33.23 -6.18 6.74
CA ASP A 133 34.60 -6.62 7.10
C ASP A 133 34.58 -8.09 7.58
N GLY A 134 33.42 -8.72 7.67
CA GLY A 134 33.23 -10.10 8.10
C GLY A 134 33.21 -10.30 9.61
N LYS A 135 33.15 -9.22 10.40
CA LYS A 135 33.00 -9.31 11.86
C LYS A 135 31.53 -9.61 12.19
N THR A 136 31.30 -10.64 12.98
CA THR A 136 29.96 -11.04 13.41
C THR A 136 29.77 -10.72 14.89
N THR A 137 28.60 -10.13 15.19
CA THR A 137 28.08 -9.96 16.56
C THR A 137 26.82 -10.79 16.69
N THR A 138 26.79 -11.76 17.61
CA THR A 138 25.64 -12.63 17.82
C THR A 138 24.94 -12.25 19.12
N LEU A 139 23.67 -11.94 19.02
CA LEU A 139 22.74 -11.70 20.12
C LEU A 139 21.95 -13.00 20.38
N ARG A 140 21.79 -13.37 21.63
CA ARG A 140 20.98 -14.49 22.09
C ARG A 140 19.81 -13.93 22.88
N PHE A 141 18.59 -14.28 22.50
CA PHE A 141 17.35 -13.80 23.13
C PHE A 141 16.69 -14.92 23.90
N GLY A 142 16.42 -14.66 25.17
CA GLY A 142 15.74 -15.57 26.08
C GLY A 142 14.25 -15.24 26.23
N VAL A 143 13.76 -15.24 27.49
CA VAL A 143 12.35 -14.96 27.77
C VAL A 143 12.06 -13.46 27.80
N SER A 144 10.80 -13.09 27.52
CA SER A 144 10.33 -11.72 27.72
C SER A 144 10.22 -11.40 29.22
N SER A 145 10.42 -10.14 29.57
CA SER A 145 10.27 -9.68 30.94
C SER A 145 8.80 -9.45 31.27
N ASP A 146 8.37 -9.94 32.44
CA ASP A 146 7.02 -9.74 32.97
C ASP A 146 6.81 -8.36 33.62
N VAL A 147 7.89 -7.61 33.88
CA VAL A 147 7.85 -6.37 34.68
C VAL A 147 8.03 -5.14 33.79
N VAL A 148 8.95 -5.20 32.84
CA VAL A 148 9.26 -4.11 31.91
C VAL A 148 9.19 -4.64 30.48
N SER A 149 8.58 -3.88 29.59
CA SER A 149 8.43 -4.28 28.18
C SER A 149 9.79 -4.48 27.52
N GLY A 150 10.12 -5.74 27.19
CA GLY A 150 11.37 -6.11 26.57
C GLY A 150 11.68 -7.60 26.68
N THR A 151 12.75 -8.03 26.00
CA THR A 151 13.23 -9.40 25.99
C THR A 151 14.65 -9.46 26.53
N TYR A 152 14.93 -10.41 27.39
CA TYR A 152 16.27 -10.60 27.92
C TYR A 152 17.21 -11.10 26.82
N CYS A 153 18.39 -10.53 26.80
CA CYS A 153 19.40 -10.79 25.78
C CYS A 153 20.80 -10.83 26.37
N ASN A 154 21.66 -11.65 25.79
CA ASN A 154 23.11 -11.54 26.02
C ASN A 154 23.86 -11.64 24.69
N LEU A 155 25.11 -11.20 24.69
CA LEU A 155 26.03 -11.46 23.59
C LEU A 155 26.56 -12.89 23.68
N ASP A 156 26.68 -13.58 22.54
CA ASP A 156 27.20 -14.95 22.52
C ASP A 156 28.57 -15.05 23.21
N GLY A 157 28.74 -16.07 24.02
CA GLY A 157 29.93 -16.28 24.85
C GLY A 157 30.12 -15.25 25.98
N LYS A 158 29.11 -14.41 26.29
CA LYS A 158 29.12 -13.47 27.41
C LYS A 158 28.04 -13.82 28.42
N THR A 159 28.26 -13.38 29.67
CA THR A 159 27.36 -13.65 30.81
C THR A 159 26.63 -12.39 31.28
N ASP A 160 26.93 -11.22 30.73
CA ASP A 160 26.17 -10.02 31.03
C ASP A 160 24.77 -10.11 30.38
N VAL A 161 23.74 -9.79 31.13
CA VAL A 161 22.35 -9.85 30.70
C VAL A 161 21.82 -8.44 30.51
N TYR A 162 21.18 -8.22 29.38
CA TYR A 162 20.57 -6.96 28.97
C TYR A 162 19.07 -7.16 28.74
N LEU A 163 18.30 -6.09 28.88
CA LEU A 163 16.91 -6.02 28.44
C LEU A 163 16.84 -5.18 27.16
N VAL A 164 16.52 -5.80 26.05
CA VAL A 164 16.25 -5.13 24.76
C VAL A 164 14.78 -4.80 24.68
N GLY A 165 14.41 -3.57 24.31
CA GLY A 165 13.01 -3.13 24.23
C GLY A 165 12.20 -4.01 23.28
N SER A 166 10.90 -4.20 23.59
CA SER A 166 10.01 -5.13 22.89
C SER A 166 9.94 -4.88 21.38
N ASP A 167 9.87 -3.61 20.96
CA ASP A 167 9.76 -3.28 19.54
C ASP A 167 11.00 -3.73 18.75
N THR A 168 12.20 -3.48 19.31
CA THR A 168 13.46 -3.92 18.72
C THR A 168 13.58 -5.44 18.73
N ALA A 169 13.27 -6.08 19.86
CA ALA A 169 13.35 -7.54 20.01
C ALA A 169 12.36 -8.24 19.06
N SER A 170 11.11 -7.78 18.98
CA SER A 170 10.11 -8.33 18.07
C SER A 170 10.55 -8.19 16.60
N ALA A 171 11.04 -7.02 16.21
CA ALA A 171 11.49 -6.80 14.83
C ALA A 171 12.72 -7.66 14.44
N LEU A 172 13.60 -7.97 15.41
CA LEU A 172 14.76 -8.84 15.19
C LEU A 172 14.39 -10.32 15.16
N LEU A 173 13.25 -10.71 15.75
CA LEU A 173 12.81 -12.09 15.90
C LEU A 173 11.56 -12.42 15.07
N GLU A 174 11.33 -11.65 13.99
CA GLU A 174 10.25 -11.93 13.05
C GLU A 174 10.47 -13.26 12.31
N GLN A 175 9.39 -13.90 11.91
CA GLN A 175 9.45 -15.11 11.09
C GLN A 175 9.84 -14.77 9.65
N GLU A 176 10.42 -15.72 8.93
CA GLU A 176 10.78 -15.56 7.51
C GLU A 176 9.58 -15.10 6.66
N SER A 177 8.39 -15.62 6.96
CA SER A 177 7.14 -15.28 6.28
C SER A 177 6.75 -13.79 6.38
N TYR A 178 7.20 -13.08 7.41
CA TYR A 178 6.98 -11.63 7.57
C TYR A 178 7.58 -10.82 6.42
N TYR A 179 8.70 -11.27 5.86
CA TYR A 179 9.40 -10.58 4.78
C TYR A 179 8.84 -10.86 3.40
N ARG A 180 7.83 -11.75 3.29
CA ARG A 180 7.24 -12.13 2.01
C ARG A 180 6.57 -10.92 1.35
N ASN A 181 6.73 -10.84 0.03
CA ASN A 181 6.03 -9.85 -0.77
C ASN A 181 4.59 -10.32 -0.98
N LEU A 182 3.64 -9.55 -0.45
CA LEU A 182 2.21 -9.84 -0.56
C LEU A 182 1.54 -9.13 -1.75
N THR A 183 2.31 -8.53 -2.66
CA THR A 183 1.77 -7.98 -3.91
C THR A 183 1.68 -9.06 -4.98
N VAL A 184 0.46 -9.36 -5.45
CA VAL A 184 0.19 -10.47 -6.39
C VAL A 184 0.97 -10.33 -7.70
N LEU A 185 1.19 -9.11 -8.17
CA LEU A 185 1.90 -8.80 -9.42
C LEU A 185 3.33 -8.28 -9.19
N GLY A 186 3.86 -8.40 -7.99
CA GLY A 186 5.19 -7.93 -7.63
C GLY A 186 5.18 -6.47 -7.18
N SER A 187 5.49 -5.53 -8.03
CA SER A 187 5.38 -4.10 -7.72
C SER A 187 4.43 -3.43 -8.70
N TYR A 188 3.50 -2.64 -8.20
CA TYR A 188 2.64 -1.81 -9.02
C TYR A 188 2.38 -0.48 -8.29
N TYR A 189 2.06 0.52 -9.09
CA TYR A 189 1.63 1.82 -8.62
C TYR A 189 0.10 1.92 -8.64
N SER A 190 -0.46 3.10 -8.51
CA SER A 190 -1.91 3.27 -8.57
C SER A 190 -2.46 2.89 -9.94
N LEU A 191 -3.34 1.89 -10.00
CA LEU A 191 -3.99 1.48 -11.25
C LEU A 191 -4.70 2.66 -11.92
N SER A 192 -5.34 3.52 -11.15
CA SER A 192 -6.09 4.68 -11.67
C SER A 192 -5.22 5.70 -12.41
N SER A 193 -3.91 5.73 -12.18
CA SER A 193 -2.99 6.71 -12.81
C SER A 193 -2.09 6.12 -13.89
N GLU A 194 -1.93 4.79 -13.94
CA GLU A 194 -0.98 4.13 -14.83
C GLU A 194 -1.63 3.13 -15.79
N LEU A 195 -2.93 2.89 -15.64
CA LEU A 195 -3.67 1.93 -16.45
C LEU A 195 -3.65 2.34 -17.93
N GLN A 196 -3.21 1.45 -18.79
CA GLN A 196 -3.36 1.57 -20.26
C GLN A 196 -4.57 0.79 -20.74
N SER A 197 -4.74 -0.44 -20.27
CA SER A 197 -5.92 -1.24 -20.55
C SER A 197 -6.16 -2.28 -19.47
N LEU A 198 -7.42 -2.63 -19.30
CA LEU A 198 -7.90 -3.67 -18.40
C LEU A 198 -8.92 -4.52 -19.15
N THR A 199 -8.82 -5.85 -19.04
CA THR A 199 -9.85 -6.77 -19.49
C THR A 199 -10.25 -7.69 -18.36
N VAL A 200 -11.55 -7.79 -18.08
CA VAL A 200 -12.16 -8.77 -17.17
C VAL A 200 -12.96 -9.74 -18.02
N ASP A 201 -12.65 -11.03 -17.97
CA ASP A 201 -13.24 -12.03 -18.87
C ASP A 201 -14.62 -12.57 -18.41
N ALA A 202 -15.01 -12.32 -17.16
CA ALA A 202 -16.31 -12.73 -16.64
C ALA A 202 -16.78 -11.79 -15.53
N LEU A 203 -17.80 -10.97 -15.84
CA LEU A 203 -18.63 -10.27 -14.85
C LEU A 203 -19.84 -11.13 -14.45
N ALA A 204 -20.64 -10.67 -13.50
CA ALA A 204 -21.83 -11.38 -13.00
C ALA A 204 -22.81 -11.81 -14.11
N ASP A 205 -22.93 -11.01 -15.16
CA ASP A 205 -23.79 -11.25 -16.34
C ASP A 205 -23.09 -12.08 -17.44
N GLY A 206 -21.88 -12.55 -17.20
CA GLY A 206 -21.06 -13.28 -18.17
C GLY A 206 -20.42 -12.39 -19.26
N THR A 207 -20.48 -11.08 -19.10
CA THR A 207 -19.93 -10.11 -20.05
C THR A 207 -18.39 -10.06 -19.91
N VAL A 208 -17.73 -9.94 -21.05
CA VAL A 208 -16.31 -9.56 -21.11
C VAL A 208 -16.22 -8.05 -21.15
N LEU A 209 -15.56 -7.48 -20.15
CA LEU A 209 -15.33 -6.04 -20.07
C LEU A 209 -13.94 -5.73 -20.57
N THR A 210 -13.81 -4.71 -21.43
CA THR A 210 -12.52 -4.12 -21.75
C THR A 210 -12.59 -2.60 -21.65
N VAL A 211 -11.72 -2.02 -20.83
CA VAL A 211 -11.56 -0.58 -20.66
C VAL A 211 -10.14 -0.18 -21.03
N GLN A 212 -9.96 0.98 -21.62
CA GLN A 212 -8.68 1.54 -22.02
C GLN A 212 -8.57 2.99 -21.58
N ALA A 213 -7.36 3.43 -21.25
CA ALA A 213 -7.08 4.85 -21.12
C ALA A 213 -7.35 5.55 -22.44
N ARG A 214 -7.96 6.72 -22.39
CA ARG A 214 -8.24 7.53 -23.58
C ARG A 214 -6.94 8.06 -24.17
N ASP A 215 -6.77 7.89 -25.46
CA ASP A 215 -5.70 8.56 -26.20
C ASP A 215 -6.10 10.01 -26.48
N THR A 216 -5.49 10.93 -25.77
CA THR A 216 -5.69 12.38 -25.90
C THR A 216 -4.62 13.05 -26.74
N SER A 217 -3.70 12.30 -27.35
CA SER A 217 -2.52 12.84 -28.06
C SER A 217 -2.86 13.76 -29.25
N ASN A 218 -4.05 13.60 -29.83
CA ASN A 218 -4.55 14.39 -30.95
C ASN A 218 -5.67 15.38 -30.55
N MET A 219 -5.90 15.59 -29.25
CA MET A 219 -6.92 16.50 -28.71
C MET A 219 -6.24 17.75 -28.15
N ASP A 220 -6.92 18.89 -28.28
CA ASP A 220 -6.54 20.06 -27.49
C ASP A 220 -6.92 19.87 -26.01
N GLU A 221 -6.30 20.66 -25.12
CA GLU A 221 -6.46 20.48 -23.69
C GLU A 221 -7.91 20.65 -23.20
N THR A 222 -8.67 21.53 -23.81
CA THR A 222 -10.07 21.80 -23.46
C THR A 222 -10.94 20.60 -23.84
N THR A 223 -10.77 20.10 -25.08
CA THR A 223 -11.47 18.93 -25.56
C THR A 223 -11.11 17.68 -24.73
N ALA A 224 -9.82 17.49 -24.42
CA ALA A 224 -9.39 16.36 -23.62
C ALA A 224 -10.03 16.33 -22.24
N LYS A 225 -10.20 17.50 -21.60
CA LYS A 225 -10.86 17.61 -20.27
C LYS A 225 -12.37 17.37 -20.30
N ALA A 226 -13.01 17.51 -21.44
CA ALA A 226 -14.44 17.29 -21.59
C ALA A 226 -14.82 15.81 -21.65
N TYR A 227 -13.87 14.94 -22.00
CA TYR A 227 -14.09 13.49 -22.09
C TYR A 227 -13.60 12.77 -20.84
N SER A 228 -14.16 11.58 -20.60
CA SER A 228 -13.66 10.66 -19.55
C SER A 228 -12.21 10.23 -19.84
N ASP A 229 -11.42 10.01 -18.78
CA ASP A 229 -10.06 9.46 -18.89
C ASP A 229 -10.04 8.04 -19.48
N PHE A 230 -11.18 7.32 -19.36
CA PHE A 230 -11.30 5.92 -19.76
C PHE A 230 -12.46 5.68 -20.74
N VAL A 231 -12.24 4.74 -21.65
CA VAL A 231 -13.21 4.32 -22.68
C VAL A 231 -13.41 2.82 -22.61
N PHE A 232 -14.65 2.36 -22.56
CA PHE A 232 -14.96 0.96 -22.83
C PHE A 232 -14.83 0.65 -24.30
N THR A 233 -14.27 -0.52 -24.63
CA THR A 233 -14.18 -1.05 -25.98
C THR A 233 -14.92 -2.37 -26.12
N ALA A 234 -15.28 -3.01 -25.02
CA ALA A 234 -16.17 -4.16 -24.93
C ALA A 234 -16.97 -4.08 -23.61
N PRO A 235 -18.26 -4.49 -23.60
CA PRO A 235 -19.04 -5.06 -24.69
C PRO A 235 -19.44 -4.04 -25.77
N GLU A 236 -19.49 -2.77 -25.43
CA GLU A 236 -19.83 -1.65 -26.30
C GLU A 236 -18.81 -0.53 -26.16
N SER A 237 -18.61 0.25 -27.24
CA SER A 237 -17.71 1.39 -27.18
C SER A 237 -18.46 2.62 -26.65
N CYS A 238 -18.09 3.07 -25.46
CA CYS A 238 -18.65 4.25 -24.80
C CYS A 238 -17.68 4.79 -23.74
N ASP A 239 -17.95 6.00 -23.27
CA ASP A 239 -17.21 6.61 -22.19
C ASP A 239 -17.48 5.90 -20.84
N ALA A 240 -16.45 5.76 -20.03
CA ALA A 240 -16.62 5.35 -18.65
C ALA A 240 -17.09 6.52 -17.77
N ASP A 241 -17.77 6.23 -16.70
CA ASP A 241 -17.85 7.15 -15.57
C ASP A 241 -16.56 7.00 -14.77
N ASP A 242 -15.67 7.98 -14.87
CA ASP A 242 -14.34 7.91 -14.26
C ASP A 242 -14.40 7.78 -12.74
N THR A 243 -15.41 8.35 -12.11
CA THR A 243 -15.59 8.31 -10.66
C THR A 243 -16.02 6.91 -10.22
N GLU A 244 -17.06 6.37 -10.85
CA GLU A 244 -17.57 5.04 -10.55
C GLU A 244 -16.55 3.96 -10.91
N LEU A 245 -15.86 4.10 -12.04
CA LEU A 245 -14.81 3.16 -12.45
C LEU A 245 -13.63 3.15 -11.46
N LYS A 246 -13.15 4.35 -11.05
CA LYS A 246 -11.98 4.49 -10.16
C LYS A 246 -12.30 4.04 -8.74
N ASN A 247 -13.48 4.39 -8.22
CA ASN A 247 -13.89 4.05 -6.84
C ASN A 247 -14.45 2.61 -6.72
N GLY A 248 -15.01 2.06 -7.78
CA GLY A 248 -15.46 0.67 -7.85
C GLY A 248 -14.36 -0.26 -8.38
N LEU A 249 -14.44 -0.63 -9.66
CA LEU A 249 -13.59 -1.65 -10.29
C LEU A 249 -12.10 -1.49 -10.00
N LEU A 250 -11.53 -0.28 -10.18
CA LEU A 250 -10.08 -0.09 -10.00
C LEU A 250 -9.68 -0.13 -8.52
N SER A 251 -10.53 0.35 -7.62
CA SER A 251 -10.32 0.27 -6.16
C SER A 251 -10.37 -1.18 -5.66
N ASP A 252 -11.35 -1.95 -6.12
CA ASP A 252 -11.48 -3.37 -5.80
C ASP A 252 -10.26 -4.15 -6.29
N LEU A 253 -9.85 -3.94 -7.54
CA LEU A 253 -8.64 -4.55 -8.08
C LEU A 253 -7.37 -4.17 -7.31
N GLN A 254 -7.26 -2.92 -6.86
CA GLN A 254 -6.15 -2.49 -6.02
C GLN A 254 -6.11 -3.29 -4.71
N THR A 255 -7.26 -3.52 -4.09
CA THR A 255 -7.42 -4.35 -2.89
C THR A 255 -7.08 -5.80 -3.19
N LEU A 256 -7.58 -6.36 -4.29
CA LEU A 256 -7.31 -7.73 -4.71
C LEU A 256 -5.81 -8.00 -4.93
N LEU A 257 -5.11 -7.04 -5.53
CA LEU A 257 -3.68 -7.16 -5.83
C LEU A 257 -2.78 -7.02 -4.60
N THR A 258 -3.32 -6.63 -3.45
CA THR A 258 -2.65 -6.58 -2.16
C THR A 258 -3.13 -7.76 -1.31
N ALA A 259 -2.38 -8.87 -1.35
CA ALA A 259 -2.76 -10.08 -0.63
C ALA A 259 -2.63 -9.91 0.89
N GLN A 260 -3.42 -10.66 1.63
CA GLN A 260 -3.35 -10.77 3.09
C GLN A 260 -2.34 -11.82 3.54
N SER A 261 -2.22 -12.90 2.76
CA SER A 261 -1.30 -14.00 3.05
C SER A 261 -0.97 -14.83 1.81
N ILE A 262 -0.03 -15.75 1.96
CA ILE A 262 0.31 -16.76 0.98
C ILE A 262 -0.37 -18.07 1.38
N ALA A 263 -1.14 -18.66 0.46
CA ALA A 263 -1.78 -19.96 0.65
C ALA A 263 -0.83 -21.11 0.31
N ALA A 264 -0.05 -20.97 -0.75
CA ALA A 264 0.90 -21.99 -1.19
C ALA A 264 1.99 -21.42 -2.11
N ASP A 265 3.17 -22.00 -2.03
CA ASP A 265 4.26 -21.79 -2.99
C ASP A 265 4.45 -23.02 -3.85
N ASN A 266 4.56 -22.82 -5.17
CA ASN A 266 4.79 -23.88 -6.16
C ASN A 266 3.83 -25.08 -5.99
N PRO A 267 2.51 -24.91 -5.82
CA PRO A 267 1.60 -26.03 -5.69
C PRO A 267 1.60 -26.85 -6.98
N SER A 268 1.66 -28.17 -6.84
CA SER A 268 1.59 -29.08 -7.98
C SER A 268 0.17 -29.24 -8.54
N ASP A 269 -0.84 -28.83 -7.77
CA ASP A 269 -2.26 -28.89 -8.10
C ASP A 269 -2.93 -27.56 -7.72
N LEU A 270 -3.58 -26.95 -8.68
CA LEU A 270 -4.29 -25.67 -8.51
C LEU A 270 -5.79 -25.85 -8.22
N SER A 271 -6.31 -27.08 -8.34
CA SER A 271 -7.74 -27.38 -8.15
C SER A 271 -8.27 -27.07 -6.74
N PRO A 272 -7.49 -27.24 -5.64
CA PRO A 272 -7.95 -26.86 -4.30
C PRO A 272 -8.23 -25.37 -4.15
N TYR A 273 -7.63 -24.55 -4.99
CA TYR A 273 -7.75 -23.08 -4.98
C TYR A 273 -8.74 -22.56 -6.04
N GLY A 274 -9.30 -23.48 -6.87
CA GLY A 274 -10.15 -23.10 -8.01
C GLY A 274 -9.41 -22.33 -9.11
N LEU A 275 -8.08 -22.43 -9.17
CA LEU A 275 -7.23 -21.72 -10.11
C LEU A 275 -6.91 -22.51 -11.38
N ASP A 276 -7.22 -23.81 -11.43
CA ASP A 276 -7.24 -24.64 -12.63
C ASP A 276 -8.42 -24.28 -13.56
N ASN A 277 -9.53 -23.82 -12.97
CA ASN A 277 -10.69 -23.26 -13.65
C ASN A 277 -11.13 -21.98 -12.93
N PRO A 278 -10.43 -20.86 -13.12
CA PRO A 278 -10.65 -19.64 -12.33
C PRO A 278 -12.05 -19.05 -12.55
N THR A 279 -12.59 -18.43 -11.52
CA THR A 279 -13.88 -17.72 -11.57
C THR A 279 -13.80 -16.54 -12.54
N ALA A 280 -12.66 -15.86 -12.60
CA ALA A 280 -12.40 -14.79 -13.56
C ALA A 280 -10.89 -14.67 -13.85
N ARG A 281 -10.59 -14.06 -15.00
CA ARG A 281 -9.25 -13.62 -15.38
C ARG A 281 -9.27 -12.13 -15.59
N VAL A 282 -8.29 -11.45 -15.00
CA VAL A 282 -8.15 -10.01 -15.13
C VAL A 282 -6.79 -9.72 -15.77
N HIS A 283 -6.82 -9.29 -17.03
CA HIS A 283 -5.62 -8.85 -17.74
C HIS A 283 -5.42 -7.36 -17.52
N ILE A 284 -4.26 -6.99 -16.99
CA ILE A 284 -3.92 -5.61 -16.62
C ILE A 284 -2.67 -5.19 -17.38
N LYS A 285 -2.78 -4.09 -18.09
CA LYS A 285 -1.65 -3.46 -18.77
C LYS A 285 -1.46 -2.03 -18.29
N THR A 286 -0.25 -1.74 -17.83
CA THR A 286 0.22 -0.39 -17.44
C THR A 286 1.45 -0.02 -18.25
N ASN A 287 2.05 1.13 -17.97
CA ASN A 287 3.32 1.53 -18.59
C ASN A 287 4.49 0.57 -18.27
N SER A 288 4.44 -0.11 -17.13
CA SER A 288 5.53 -0.93 -16.60
C SER A 288 5.18 -2.41 -16.49
N MET A 289 3.92 -2.80 -16.70
CA MET A 289 3.42 -4.15 -16.44
C MET A 289 2.42 -4.57 -17.50
N ASP A 290 2.49 -5.85 -17.88
CA ASP A 290 1.54 -6.54 -18.74
C ASP A 290 1.35 -7.96 -18.16
N ALA A 291 0.25 -8.20 -17.46
CA ALA A 291 0.05 -9.42 -16.68
C ALA A 291 -1.43 -9.77 -16.52
N THR A 292 -1.70 -11.07 -16.34
CA THR A 292 -3.02 -11.60 -16.02
C THR A 292 -3.05 -12.12 -14.58
N VAL A 293 -4.11 -11.78 -13.87
CA VAL A 293 -4.43 -12.34 -12.56
C VAL A 293 -5.56 -13.35 -12.71
N LEU A 294 -5.38 -14.52 -12.13
CA LEU A 294 -6.39 -15.56 -11.99
C LEU A 294 -7.09 -15.38 -10.64
N ILE A 295 -8.42 -15.37 -10.64
CA ILE A 295 -9.26 -15.31 -9.44
C ILE A 295 -9.91 -16.66 -9.26
N GLY A 296 -9.57 -17.36 -8.18
CA GLY A 296 -10.04 -18.69 -7.86
C GLY A 296 -11.27 -18.71 -6.96
N SER A 297 -11.42 -19.77 -6.17
CA SER A 297 -12.50 -19.95 -5.21
C SER A 297 -12.34 -19.03 -3.99
N ALA A 298 -13.45 -18.85 -3.26
CA ALA A 298 -13.39 -18.25 -1.93
C ALA A 298 -12.68 -19.18 -0.94
N THR A 299 -12.11 -18.62 0.11
CA THR A 299 -11.63 -19.36 1.28
C THR A 299 -12.82 -20.01 2.03
N ASP A 300 -12.57 -21.02 2.84
CA ASP A 300 -13.63 -21.76 3.57
C ASP A 300 -14.48 -20.88 4.47
N ASP A 301 -13.90 -19.81 5.02
CA ASP A 301 -14.58 -18.81 5.86
C ASP A 301 -15.19 -17.66 5.06
N ASN A 302 -15.02 -17.64 3.73
CA ASN A 302 -15.44 -16.59 2.81
C ASN A 302 -14.85 -15.20 3.10
N SER A 303 -13.81 -15.11 3.90
CA SER A 303 -13.14 -13.82 4.20
C SER A 303 -12.19 -13.39 3.07
N GLY A 304 -11.73 -14.34 2.25
CA GLY A 304 -10.78 -14.10 1.18
C GLY A 304 -11.09 -14.87 -0.10
N ARG A 305 -10.28 -14.60 -1.11
CA ARG A 305 -10.23 -15.34 -2.37
C ARG A 305 -8.81 -15.74 -2.70
N TYR A 306 -8.68 -16.93 -3.27
CA TYR A 306 -7.41 -17.36 -3.84
C TYR A 306 -7.14 -16.64 -5.14
N VAL A 307 -5.96 -16.05 -5.24
CA VAL A 307 -5.51 -15.31 -6.43
C VAL A 307 -4.08 -15.70 -6.79
N MET A 308 -3.77 -15.62 -8.08
CA MET A 308 -2.45 -15.97 -8.60
C MET A 308 -2.17 -15.17 -9.86
N LYS A 309 -0.93 -14.72 -10.04
CA LYS A 309 -0.47 -14.24 -11.35
C LYS A 309 -0.42 -15.43 -12.31
N GLU A 310 -0.98 -15.30 -13.50
CA GLU A 310 -0.92 -16.36 -14.51
C GLU A 310 0.53 -16.69 -14.86
N GLY A 311 0.88 -17.98 -14.81
CA GLY A 311 2.26 -18.44 -14.97
C GLY A 311 3.18 -18.16 -13.78
N GLY A 312 2.65 -17.63 -12.67
CA GLY A 312 3.37 -17.47 -11.42
C GLY A 312 3.49 -18.79 -10.65
N SER A 313 4.14 -18.71 -9.49
CA SER A 313 4.40 -19.86 -8.62
C SER A 313 3.75 -19.77 -7.25
N THR A 314 3.18 -18.62 -6.89
CA THR A 314 2.63 -18.37 -5.56
C THR A 314 1.13 -18.16 -5.64
N VAL A 315 0.39 -18.89 -4.82
CA VAL A 315 -1.03 -18.69 -4.58
C VAL A 315 -1.20 -17.81 -3.36
N PHE A 316 -1.89 -16.70 -3.54
CA PHE A 316 -2.18 -15.74 -2.49
C PHE A 316 -3.62 -15.87 -1.99
N VAL A 317 -3.88 -15.37 -0.79
CA VAL A 317 -5.21 -15.07 -0.28
C VAL A 317 -5.36 -13.55 -0.24
N SER A 318 -6.28 -13.04 -1.03
CA SER A 318 -6.65 -11.61 -1.04
C SER A 318 -7.99 -11.40 -0.35
N ASP A 319 -8.23 -10.18 0.15
CA ASP A 319 -9.50 -9.84 0.77
C ASP A 319 -10.68 -10.04 -0.20
N ALA A 320 -11.76 -10.63 0.28
CA ALA A 320 -12.95 -10.88 -0.53
C ALA A 320 -13.59 -9.59 -1.08
N SER A 321 -13.43 -8.46 -0.38
CA SER A 321 -13.92 -7.15 -0.84
C SER A 321 -13.27 -6.70 -2.14
N GLY A 322 -12.03 -7.10 -2.41
CA GLY A 322 -11.34 -6.85 -3.68
C GLY A 322 -11.95 -7.57 -4.89
N CYS A 323 -12.98 -8.38 -4.68
CA CYS A 323 -13.74 -9.06 -5.74
C CYS A 323 -15.18 -8.53 -5.88
N GLY A 324 -15.51 -7.39 -5.28
CA GLY A 324 -16.84 -6.77 -5.35
C GLY A 324 -17.29 -6.57 -6.78
N PHE A 325 -16.38 -6.10 -7.65
CA PHE A 325 -16.63 -5.85 -9.07
C PHE A 325 -17.15 -7.09 -9.86
N LEU A 326 -16.92 -8.30 -9.38
CA LEU A 326 -17.43 -9.52 -10.03
C LEU A 326 -18.96 -9.66 -9.87
N ASN A 327 -19.58 -8.90 -8.96
CA ASN A 327 -21.03 -8.89 -8.76
C ASN A 327 -21.71 -7.76 -9.54
N ASP A 328 -20.96 -6.84 -10.11
CA ASP A 328 -21.43 -5.67 -10.83
C ASP A 328 -21.58 -5.98 -12.33
N GLY A 329 -22.37 -5.18 -13.01
CA GLY A 329 -22.48 -5.19 -14.47
C GLY A 329 -21.63 -4.06 -15.07
N TRP A 330 -21.17 -4.24 -16.30
CA TRP A 330 -20.40 -3.20 -17.00
C TRP A 330 -21.10 -1.84 -17.09
N SER A 331 -22.44 -1.86 -17.06
CA SER A 331 -23.29 -0.65 -17.09
C SER A 331 -23.15 0.23 -15.85
N ASP A 332 -22.67 -0.34 -14.74
CA ASP A 332 -22.53 0.40 -13.47
C ASP A 332 -21.36 1.40 -13.53
N TRP A 333 -20.42 1.16 -14.45
CA TRP A 333 -19.26 2.05 -14.67
C TRP A 333 -19.36 2.85 -15.96
N ARG A 334 -20.46 2.72 -16.71
CA ARG A 334 -20.64 3.45 -17.95
C ARG A 334 -21.10 4.88 -17.66
N SER A 335 -20.50 5.85 -18.35
CA SER A 335 -20.99 7.23 -18.29
C SER A 335 -22.44 7.32 -18.76
N ALA A 336 -23.27 7.99 -17.97
CA ALA A 336 -24.60 8.38 -18.35
C ALA A 336 -24.60 9.63 -19.25
N ASN A 337 -23.44 10.31 -19.37
CA ASN A 337 -23.29 11.50 -20.19
C ASN A 337 -23.13 11.10 -21.66
N LEU A 338 -24.16 11.36 -22.46
CA LEU A 338 -24.14 11.07 -23.90
C LEU A 338 -23.34 12.09 -24.73
N MET A 339 -23.02 13.23 -24.12
CA MET A 339 -22.38 14.34 -24.82
C MET A 339 -21.28 14.94 -23.94
N PRO A 340 -20.04 14.95 -24.39
CA PRO A 340 -18.89 15.39 -23.59
C PRO A 340 -18.71 16.92 -23.57
N PHE A 341 -19.74 17.66 -23.84
CA PHE A 341 -19.71 19.12 -23.86
C PHE A 341 -20.79 19.72 -22.97
N SER A 342 -20.50 20.91 -22.47
CA SER A 342 -21.43 21.69 -21.66
C SER A 342 -22.54 22.30 -22.54
N LEU A 343 -23.74 22.44 -21.99
CA LEU A 343 -24.82 23.14 -22.69
C LEU A 343 -24.42 24.56 -23.12
N ASN A 344 -23.47 25.17 -22.44
CA ASN A 344 -22.93 26.48 -22.78
C ASN A 344 -22.15 26.51 -24.12
N GLU A 345 -21.74 25.34 -24.60
CA GLU A 345 -21.03 25.20 -25.88
C GLU A 345 -21.95 24.85 -27.04
N VAL A 346 -23.24 24.63 -26.75
CA VAL A 346 -24.25 24.28 -27.74
C VAL A 346 -24.87 25.54 -28.31
N SER A 347 -24.71 25.75 -29.60
CA SER A 347 -25.37 26.86 -30.32
C SER A 347 -26.65 26.43 -31.03
N GLN A 348 -26.81 25.13 -31.32
CA GLN A 348 -27.95 24.62 -32.07
C GLN A 348 -28.17 23.13 -31.77
N ILE A 349 -29.42 22.73 -31.63
CA ILE A 349 -29.86 21.34 -31.53
C ILE A 349 -30.79 21.05 -32.71
N THR A 350 -30.46 20.00 -33.49
CA THR A 350 -31.29 19.53 -34.59
C THR A 350 -31.78 18.13 -34.33
N VAL A 351 -33.10 17.92 -34.29
CA VAL A 351 -33.74 16.64 -34.11
C VAL A 351 -34.51 16.25 -35.37
N THR A 352 -34.16 15.09 -35.93
CA THR A 352 -34.91 14.53 -37.07
C THR A 352 -35.66 13.28 -36.61
N GLN A 353 -37.02 13.32 -36.68
CA GLN A 353 -37.87 12.20 -36.34
C GLN A 353 -38.87 11.95 -37.46
N ASN A 354 -38.97 10.70 -37.91
CA ASN A 354 -39.89 10.30 -38.98
C ASN A 354 -39.78 11.16 -40.26
N GLY A 355 -38.58 11.62 -40.62
CA GLY A 355 -38.32 12.45 -41.80
C GLY A 355 -38.62 13.95 -41.61
N THR A 356 -39.11 14.36 -40.44
CA THR A 356 -39.32 15.76 -40.07
C THR A 356 -38.14 16.24 -39.23
N THR A 357 -37.56 17.36 -39.62
CA THR A 357 -36.42 17.97 -38.89
C THR A 357 -36.87 19.21 -38.18
N HIS A 358 -36.56 19.26 -36.88
CA HIS A 358 -36.76 20.41 -35.99
C HIS A 358 -35.42 20.94 -35.59
N THR A 359 -35.21 22.23 -35.63
CA THR A 359 -34.00 22.92 -35.25
C THR A 359 -34.29 23.93 -34.14
N VAL A 360 -33.58 23.86 -33.04
CA VAL A 360 -33.64 24.78 -31.93
C VAL A 360 -32.30 25.51 -31.82
N ALA A 361 -32.33 26.83 -31.93
CA ALA A 361 -31.16 27.64 -31.63
C ALA A 361 -31.06 27.88 -30.12
N VAL A 362 -29.88 27.73 -29.56
CA VAL A 362 -29.60 27.99 -28.14
C VAL A 362 -28.89 29.34 -28.07
N THR A 363 -29.54 30.32 -27.43
CA THR A 363 -28.96 31.61 -27.15
C THR A 363 -28.59 31.69 -25.66
N GLN A 364 -27.35 32.03 -25.38
CA GLN A 364 -26.94 32.33 -24.01
C GLN A 364 -27.21 33.79 -23.76
N GLU A 365 -27.94 34.14 -22.72
CA GLU A 365 -27.97 35.52 -22.21
C GLU A 365 -26.66 35.74 -21.45
N ALA A 366 -25.90 36.75 -21.91
CA ALA A 366 -24.76 37.20 -21.12
C ALA A 366 -25.33 37.80 -19.80
N SER A 367 -24.89 37.27 -18.67
CA SER A 367 -25.09 37.93 -17.41
C SER A 367 -24.30 39.24 -17.46
N ASP A 368 -24.99 40.38 -17.53
CA ASP A 368 -24.38 41.68 -17.30
C ASP A 368 -23.87 41.69 -15.85
N GLU A 369 -22.60 41.41 -15.63
CA GLU A 369 -21.93 41.78 -14.40
C GLU A 369 -21.74 43.31 -14.45
N ASP A 370 -22.66 44.03 -13.81
CA ASP A 370 -22.51 45.43 -13.52
C ASP A 370 -21.31 45.66 -12.62
N ASP A 371 -20.28 46.31 -13.19
CA ASP A 371 -19.22 47.00 -12.46
C ASP A 371 -19.85 48.00 -11.50
N ALA A 372 -19.88 47.70 -10.23
CA ALA A 372 -20.13 48.62 -9.14
C ALA A 372 -18.94 48.65 -8.19
N ASP A 373 -17.91 49.45 -8.58
CA ASP A 373 -16.99 50.01 -7.63
C ASP A 373 -17.76 50.90 -6.62
N ALA A 374 -17.77 50.51 -5.36
CA ALA A 374 -17.97 51.44 -4.23
C ALA A 374 -17.31 50.89 -2.98
N GLU A 375 -16.25 51.56 -2.59
CA GLU A 375 -15.61 51.48 -1.27
C GLU A 375 -16.63 51.66 -0.13
N SER A 376 -16.58 50.86 0.91
CA SER A 376 -16.62 51.31 2.30
C SER A 376 -16.39 50.17 3.30
N GLU A 377 -15.65 50.51 4.30
CA GLU A 377 -15.11 49.74 5.40
C GLU A 377 -16.19 49.12 6.35
N ASP A 378 -15.73 48.10 7.00
CA ASP A 378 -15.87 47.75 8.43
C ASP A 378 -16.95 46.74 8.87
N SER A 379 -16.38 45.73 9.48
CA SER A 379 -16.81 44.93 10.65
C SER A 379 -17.77 43.75 10.52
N SER A 380 -17.16 42.64 10.94
CA SER A 380 -17.67 41.57 11.84
C SER A 380 -18.64 40.51 11.33
N ASN A 381 -18.05 39.31 11.27
CA ASN A 381 -18.50 38.03 11.87
C ASN A 381 -19.91 37.54 11.59
N THR A 382 -20.02 36.40 10.87
CA THR A 382 -20.57 35.12 11.29
C THR A 382 -20.77 34.16 10.12
N ASP A 383 -20.25 32.96 10.31
CA ASP A 383 -20.57 31.62 9.82
C ASP A 383 -21.95 31.46 9.13
N SER A 384 -21.93 30.93 7.88
CA SER A 384 -22.82 29.85 7.41
C SER A 384 -22.53 29.46 5.94
N SER A 385 -22.41 28.17 5.76
CA SER A 385 -22.35 27.44 4.50
C SER A 385 -23.53 27.75 3.57
N ASP A 386 -23.26 28.12 2.31
CA ASP A 386 -24.22 27.93 1.22
C ASP A 386 -23.50 27.52 -0.07
N THR A 387 -23.98 26.42 -0.61
CA THR A 387 -23.68 25.89 -1.92
C THR A 387 -24.28 26.79 -2.98
N ASP A 388 -23.44 27.44 -3.75
CA ASP A 388 -23.85 28.25 -4.88
C ASP A 388 -24.05 27.36 -6.12
N SER A 389 -25.33 27.13 -6.47
CA SER A 389 -25.73 26.61 -7.77
C SER A 389 -26.08 27.82 -8.65
N SER A 390 -25.17 28.15 -9.58
CA SER A 390 -25.44 29.16 -10.59
C SER A 390 -26.54 28.67 -11.54
N ASP A 391 -27.71 29.25 -11.42
CA ASP A 391 -28.88 29.02 -12.28
C ASP A 391 -28.69 29.81 -13.58
N VAL A 392 -28.28 29.08 -14.63
CA VAL A 392 -28.21 29.66 -15.97
C VAL A 392 -29.59 29.53 -16.64
N SER A 393 -30.33 30.62 -16.69
CA SER A 393 -31.60 30.66 -17.42
C SER A 393 -31.37 30.52 -18.91
N GLN A 394 -31.76 29.38 -19.50
CA GLN A 394 -31.76 29.18 -20.96
C GLN A 394 -33.15 29.38 -21.52
N THR A 395 -33.29 30.28 -22.47
CA THR A 395 -34.48 30.45 -23.29
C THR A 395 -34.30 29.79 -24.63
N ALA A 396 -35.15 28.82 -24.96
CA ALA A 396 -35.23 28.17 -26.27
C ALA A 396 -36.37 28.79 -27.08
N ALA A 397 -36.08 29.31 -28.27
CA ALA A 397 -37.09 29.77 -29.22
C ALA A 397 -37.26 28.71 -30.33
N LEU A 398 -38.50 28.30 -30.55
CA LEU A 398 -38.95 27.40 -31.61
C LEU A 398 -39.40 28.24 -32.81
N ASP A 399 -38.80 28.03 -33.97
CA ASP A 399 -39.31 28.45 -35.30
C ASP A 399 -40.10 27.32 -35.96
#